data_b02d15f94fd6e581122131720cfd94ae
#
_entry.id   b02d15f94fd6e581122131720cfd94ae
#
_cell.length_a   1.000
_cell.length_b   1.000
_cell.length_c   1.000
_cell.angle_alpha   90.00
_cell.angle_beta   90.00
_cell.angle_gamma   90.00
#
_symmetry.space_group_name_H-M   'P 1'
#
loop_
_entity.id
_entity.type
_entity.pdbx_description
1 polymer ?
#
loop_
_entity_poly.entity_id
_entity_poly.type
_entity_poly.pdbx_seq_one_letter_code
_entity_poly.pdbx_strand_id
1 'polypeptide(L)'
;MAKSHHIALTDYDFEVPPELVAQRPAPRGTSRMLWAPPGPAGSPLADLGVSDLASRLRPGDCLVLNDTRVLRARLRGTLPTGGAVELLLLEPRDHQAGSCEWEVMARPGRKLTEGRRFSLPGGLEASVESIEPGGSRVVRFGLPSSDFLAWLEHHGEIPLPPYVKRRPEETDDRDYQTQWASKPGAVAAPTASLHLGESELAAIRAAGAEIVHVTLHVGAGTFQPVETENALDHPMHAETWEMTTETATVLNRTRAAGGRIVCVGTTALRTVETDFRENGDRFAAGSGRTRLFLHPFDPPRSAQGLLTNFHWPRTTLVLLVAGWLGSRERWREVYDTALSRGYRLFSYGDCMLSLRD
;
A
#
# COMPACT_ATOMS: atom_id res chain seq x y z
N MET A 1 8.67 -26.07 -24.43
CA MET A 1 7.38 -25.72 -23.81
C MET A 1 7.67 -25.03 -22.49
N ALA A 2 7.35 -23.75 -22.34
CA ALA A 2 7.47 -23.06 -21.05
C ALA A 2 6.51 -23.76 -20.06
N LYS A 3 7.02 -24.18 -18.91
CA LYS A 3 6.15 -24.67 -17.83
C LYS A 3 5.19 -23.54 -17.47
N SER A 4 3.90 -23.73 -17.69
CA SER A 4 2.91 -22.78 -17.19
C SER A 4 2.97 -22.86 -15.66
N HIS A 5 3.49 -21.82 -15.03
CA HIS A 5 3.47 -21.71 -13.57
C HIS A 5 2.03 -21.56 -13.10
N HIS A 6 1.72 -22.18 -11.98
CA HIS A 6 0.42 -22.09 -11.32
C HIS A 6 0.62 -21.77 -9.84
N ILE A 7 -0.12 -20.80 -9.33
CA ILE A 7 -0.15 -20.43 -7.91
C ILE A 7 -1.60 -20.58 -7.42
N ALA A 8 -1.84 -21.63 -6.64
CA ALA A 8 -3.11 -21.80 -5.96
C ALA A 8 -3.16 -20.89 -4.72
N LEU A 9 -4.14 -20.02 -4.65
CA LEU A 9 -4.29 -19.11 -3.50
C LEU A 9 -4.56 -19.85 -2.18
N THR A 10 -5.14 -21.04 -2.24
CA THR A 10 -5.33 -21.90 -1.08
C THR A 10 -4.02 -22.29 -0.40
N ASP A 11 -2.89 -22.28 -1.14
CA ASP A 11 -1.57 -22.54 -0.59
C ASP A 11 -1.05 -21.38 0.28
N TYR A 12 -1.63 -20.18 0.09
CA TYR A 12 -1.30 -18.94 0.78
C TYR A 12 -2.47 -18.43 1.65
N ASP A 13 -3.28 -19.38 2.11
CA ASP A 13 -4.39 -19.12 3.03
C ASP A 13 -3.99 -19.45 4.46
N PHE A 14 -4.55 -18.72 5.41
CA PHE A 14 -4.40 -18.96 6.85
C PHE A 14 -5.59 -18.36 7.59
N GLU A 15 -5.90 -18.94 8.73
CA GLU A 15 -6.92 -18.43 9.62
C GLU A 15 -6.43 -17.14 10.30
N VAL A 16 -7.28 -16.12 10.28
CA VAL A 16 -7.00 -14.81 10.90
C VAL A 16 -7.76 -14.73 12.21
N PRO A 17 -7.10 -14.84 13.37
CA PRO A 17 -7.75 -14.64 14.65
C PRO A 17 -8.27 -13.19 14.76
N PRO A 18 -9.57 -12.96 14.99
CA PRO A 18 -10.14 -11.62 15.01
C PRO A 18 -9.48 -10.67 16.01
N GLU A 19 -8.99 -11.20 17.12
CA GLU A 19 -8.30 -10.46 18.19
C GLU A 19 -6.92 -9.95 17.77
N LEU A 20 -6.30 -10.54 16.75
CA LEU A 20 -5.02 -10.06 16.21
C LEU A 20 -5.21 -8.98 15.15
N VAL A 21 -6.42 -8.72 14.69
CA VAL A 21 -6.70 -7.65 13.73
C VAL A 21 -6.70 -6.29 14.43
N ALA A 22 -5.62 -5.53 14.28
CA ALA A 22 -5.47 -4.25 14.95
C ALA A 22 -6.50 -3.22 14.47
N GLN A 23 -7.29 -2.68 15.39
CA GLN A 23 -8.30 -1.66 15.10
C GLN A 23 -7.77 -0.23 15.28
N ARG A 24 -6.63 -0.07 15.95
CA ARG A 24 -5.94 1.22 16.20
C ARG A 24 -4.43 1.00 16.07
N PRO A 25 -3.68 2.01 15.58
CA PRO A 25 -2.22 1.90 15.53
C PRO A 25 -1.61 1.89 16.94
N ALA A 26 -0.45 1.29 17.07
CA ALA A 26 0.43 1.55 18.19
C ALA A 26 1.07 2.95 18.05
N PRO A 27 1.53 3.57 19.14
CA PRO A 27 2.39 4.73 19.04
C PRO A 27 3.59 4.43 18.12
N ARG A 28 4.02 5.41 17.32
CA ARG A 28 5.17 5.23 16.42
C ARG A 28 6.41 4.82 17.19
N GLY A 29 7.22 3.96 16.61
CA GLY A 29 8.41 3.39 17.26
C GLY A 29 8.15 2.23 18.22
N THR A 30 6.90 1.94 18.60
CA THR A 30 6.58 0.94 19.64
C THR A 30 6.05 -0.38 19.10
N SER A 31 5.82 -0.52 17.80
CA SER A 31 5.33 -1.77 17.20
C SER A 31 6.37 -2.88 17.35
N ARG A 32 5.89 -4.11 17.50
CA ARG A 32 6.73 -5.30 17.41
C ARG A 32 7.19 -5.52 15.98
N MET A 33 8.41 -6.01 15.83
CA MET A 33 9.03 -6.31 14.53
C MET A 33 9.62 -7.72 14.57
N LEU A 34 9.08 -8.62 13.72
CA LEU A 34 9.65 -9.96 13.57
C LEU A 34 10.84 -9.89 12.61
N TRP A 35 12.02 -10.22 13.10
CA TRP A 35 13.18 -10.48 12.25
C TRP A 35 12.99 -11.80 11.52
N ALA A 36 12.92 -11.75 10.21
CA ALA A 36 12.64 -12.89 9.35
C ALA A 36 13.51 -12.84 8.07
N PRO A 37 14.81 -13.17 8.13
CA PRO A 37 15.67 -13.17 6.94
C PRO A 37 15.16 -14.22 5.93
N PRO A 38 15.34 -13.98 4.61
CA PRO A 38 15.10 -14.99 3.60
C PRO A 38 15.98 -16.20 3.83
N GLY A 39 15.53 -17.35 3.34
CA GLY A 39 16.29 -18.59 3.46
C GLY A 39 15.40 -19.82 3.51
N PRO A 40 15.98 -21.00 3.78
CA PRO A 40 15.20 -22.22 3.97
C PRO A 40 14.33 -22.13 5.23
N ALA A 41 13.27 -22.93 5.29
CA ALA A 41 12.53 -23.15 6.51
C ALA A 41 13.47 -23.61 7.63
N GLY A 42 13.21 -23.16 8.87
CA GLY A 42 14.09 -23.37 10.01
C GLY A 42 15.17 -22.32 10.21
N SER A 43 15.32 -21.35 9.29
CA SER A 43 16.22 -20.21 9.52
C SER A 43 15.76 -19.40 10.73
N PRO A 44 16.70 -18.83 11.53
CA PRO A 44 16.35 -18.15 12.78
C PRO A 44 15.34 -17.03 12.62
N LEU A 45 14.36 -16.97 13.54
CA LEU A 45 13.41 -15.87 13.70
C LEU A 45 13.59 -15.24 15.09
N ALA A 46 13.57 -13.91 15.16
CA ALA A 46 13.75 -13.19 16.43
C ALA A 46 12.69 -12.10 16.61
N ASP A 47 12.23 -11.95 17.86
CA ASP A 47 11.35 -10.84 18.23
C ASP A 47 12.20 -9.57 18.50
N LEU A 48 11.87 -8.50 17.80
CA LEU A 48 12.46 -7.18 17.89
C LEU A 48 11.37 -6.12 18.07
N GLY A 49 11.76 -4.90 18.37
CA GLY A 49 10.95 -3.72 18.23
C GLY A 49 11.31 -2.93 16.97
N VAL A 50 10.40 -2.08 16.48
CA VAL A 50 10.70 -1.16 15.37
C VAL A 50 11.86 -0.22 15.74
N SER A 51 12.02 0.13 17.01
CA SER A 51 13.18 0.88 17.56
C SER A 51 14.52 0.21 17.26
N ASP A 52 14.56 -1.12 17.06
CA ASP A 52 15.77 -1.86 16.74
C ASP A 52 16.15 -1.77 15.25
N LEU A 53 15.31 -1.18 14.39
CA LEU A 53 15.54 -1.11 12.95
C LEU A 53 16.90 -0.47 12.62
N ALA A 54 17.23 0.63 13.26
CA ALA A 54 18.51 1.34 13.04
C ALA A 54 19.73 0.45 13.32
N SER A 55 19.67 -0.44 14.32
CA SER A 55 20.73 -1.39 14.66
C SER A 55 20.93 -2.51 13.62
N ARG A 56 19.96 -2.69 12.71
CA ARG A 56 20.03 -3.67 11.59
C ARG A 56 20.56 -3.05 10.29
N LEU A 57 20.69 -1.73 10.26
CA LEU A 57 21.28 -1.00 9.16
C LEU A 57 22.77 -0.75 9.42
N ARG A 58 23.51 -0.52 8.34
CA ARG A 58 24.94 -0.20 8.37
C ARG A 58 25.23 1.05 7.56
N PRO A 59 26.34 1.73 7.80
CA PRO A 59 26.76 2.86 6.98
C PRO A 59 26.78 2.51 5.50
N GLY A 60 26.21 3.39 4.69
CA GLY A 60 26.07 3.18 3.24
C GLY A 60 24.79 2.45 2.80
N ASP A 61 23.96 1.97 3.71
CA ASP A 61 22.60 1.50 3.35
C ASP A 61 21.70 2.70 3.00
N CYS A 62 20.64 2.43 2.22
CA CYS A 62 19.63 3.42 1.85
C CYS A 62 18.23 2.90 2.17
N LEU A 63 17.50 3.65 3.00
CA LEU A 63 16.10 3.38 3.32
C LEU A 63 15.20 4.11 2.33
N VAL A 64 14.26 3.39 1.71
CA VAL A 64 13.30 3.94 0.74
C VAL A 64 11.92 4.02 1.36
N LEU A 65 11.35 5.21 1.41
CA LEU A 65 10.04 5.51 1.96
C LEU A 65 9.08 5.93 0.83
N ASN A 66 7.78 5.64 0.99
CA ASN A 66 6.75 6.17 0.12
C ASN A 66 6.17 7.45 0.73
N ASP A 67 6.20 8.56 -0.03
CA ASP A 67 5.76 9.90 0.40
C ASP A 67 4.34 10.25 -0.05
N THR A 68 3.59 9.27 -0.56
CA THR A 68 2.19 9.48 -0.93
C THR A 68 1.35 9.93 0.26
N ARG A 69 0.43 10.87 0.01
CA ARG A 69 -0.56 11.35 0.97
C ARG A 69 -1.93 10.75 0.66
N VAL A 70 -2.56 10.17 1.68
CA VAL A 70 -3.92 9.62 1.56
C VAL A 70 -4.93 10.75 1.47
N LEU A 71 -5.81 10.67 0.48
CA LEU A 71 -6.95 11.55 0.33
C LEU A 71 -8.07 11.16 1.31
N ARG A 72 -8.89 12.11 1.72
CA ARG A 72 -10.15 11.84 2.43
C ARG A 72 -11.19 11.26 1.46
N ALA A 73 -10.82 10.17 0.81
CA ALA A 73 -11.44 9.62 -0.39
C ALA A 73 -12.80 8.93 -0.15
N ARG A 74 -13.28 8.82 1.09
CA ARG A 74 -14.60 8.27 1.40
C ARG A 74 -15.61 9.39 1.53
N LEU A 75 -16.67 9.32 0.73
CA LEU A 75 -17.75 10.31 0.71
C LEU A 75 -19.07 9.67 1.12
N ARG A 76 -19.86 10.40 1.90
CA ARG A 76 -21.21 10.00 2.25
C ARG A 76 -22.20 11.01 1.70
N GLY A 77 -23.22 10.54 1.01
CA GLY A 77 -24.24 11.36 0.39
C GLY A 77 -25.64 10.81 0.59
N THR A 78 -26.60 11.48 -0.02
CA THR A 78 -28.02 11.13 0.10
C THR A 78 -28.70 11.19 -1.25
N LEU A 79 -29.44 10.15 -1.60
CA LEU A 79 -30.32 10.13 -2.77
C LEU A 79 -31.51 11.08 -2.56
N PRO A 80 -32.13 11.60 -3.63
CA PRO A 80 -33.36 12.39 -3.54
C PRO A 80 -34.51 11.70 -2.77
N THR A 81 -34.46 10.36 -2.71
CA THR A 81 -35.42 9.53 -1.96
C THR A 81 -35.07 9.35 -0.49
N GLY A 82 -34.02 10.03 0.03
CA GLY A 82 -33.54 9.93 1.41
C GLY A 82 -32.60 8.75 1.68
N GLY A 83 -32.31 7.92 0.70
CA GLY A 83 -31.41 6.77 0.84
C GLY A 83 -29.94 7.19 0.95
N ALA A 84 -29.20 6.59 1.90
CA ALA A 84 -27.77 6.85 2.03
C ALA A 84 -26.96 6.33 0.84
N VAL A 85 -25.90 7.07 0.49
CA VAL A 85 -24.88 6.73 -0.52
C VAL A 85 -23.52 6.80 0.13
N GLU A 86 -22.66 5.83 -0.18
CA GLU A 86 -21.24 5.86 0.16
C GLU A 86 -20.44 5.69 -1.11
N LEU A 87 -19.47 6.58 -1.31
CA LEU A 87 -18.49 6.48 -2.41
C LEU A 87 -17.10 6.32 -1.83
N LEU A 88 -16.28 5.54 -2.51
CA LEU A 88 -14.82 5.51 -2.32
C LEU A 88 -14.19 5.94 -3.64
N LEU A 89 -13.54 7.08 -3.65
CA LEU A 89 -12.82 7.57 -4.82
C LEU A 89 -11.69 6.59 -5.16
N LEU A 90 -11.46 6.33 -6.45
CA LEU A 90 -10.39 5.45 -6.93
C LEU A 90 -9.35 6.26 -7.72
N GLU A 91 -9.74 6.75 -8.88
CA GLU A 91 -8.87 7.50 -9.78
C GLU A 91 -9.63 8.67 -10.41
N PRO A 92 -8.96 9.83 -10.61
CA PRO A 92 -9.53 10.90 -11.41
C PRO A 92 -9.67 10.43 -12.87
N ARG A 93 -10.72 10.90 -13.55
CA ARG A 93 -10.93 10.69 -14.97
C ARG A 93 -10.79 12.04 -15.67
N ASP A 94 -9.83 12.14 -16.59
CA ASP A 94 -9.65 13.31 -17.43
C ASP A 94 -10.63 13.23 -18.62
N HIS A 95 -11.77 13.89 -18.45
CA HIS A 95 -12.69 14.14 -19.55
C HIS A 95 -12.96 15.64 -19.60
N GLN A 96 -12.77 16.32 -20.64
CA GLN A 96 -13.07 17.74 -20.92
C GLN A 96 -12.63 18.77 -19.85
N ALA A 97 -11.99 19.82 -20.29
CA ALA A 97 -11.59 20.93 -19.43
C ALA A 97 -12.79 21.47 -18.61
N GLY A 98 -12.67 21.43 -17.30
CA GLY A 98 -13.66 21.98 -16.36
C GLY A 98 -14.63 20.96 -15.73
N SER A 99 -14.61 19.69 -16.12
CA SER A 99 -15.37 18.65 -15.42
C SER A 99 -14.53 17.94 -14.37
N CYS A 100 -15.10 17.67 -13.21
CA CYS A 100 -14.49 16.86 -12.16
C CYS A 100 -15.13 15.48 -12.17
N GLU A 101 -14.47 14.52 -12.75
CA GLU A 101 -14.94 13.14 -12.83
C GLU A 101 -13.96 12.19 -12.16
N TRP A 102 -14.50 11.24 -11.40
CA TRP A 102 -13.72 10.21 -10.73
C TRP A 102 -14.36 8.84 -10.93
N GLU A 103 -13.51 7.86 -11.11
CA GLU A 103 -13.93 6.49 -10.89
C GLU A 103 -14.09 6.25 -9.40
N VAL A 104 -15.18 5.58 -9.02
CA VAL A 104 -15.52 5.34 -7.61
C VAL A 104 -16.08 3.94 -7.40
N MET A 105 -15.79 3.34 -6.26
CA MET A 105 -16.65 2.27 -5.73
C MET A 105 -17.83 2.92 -5.03
N ALA A 106 -19.03 2.36 -5.22
CA ALA A 106 -20.27 2.97 -4.72
C ALA A 106 -21.18 1.97 -4.01
N ARG A 107 -21.77 2.40 -2.89
CA ARG A 107 -22.77 1.62 -2.13
C ARG A 107 -24.01 2.46 -1.83
N PRO A 108 -25.20 1.89 -2.00
CA PRO A 108 -25.56 0.60 -2.60
C PRO A 108 -25.49 0.67 -4.13
N GLY A 109 -24.69 -0.22 -4.77
CA GLY A 109 -24.47 -0.18 -6.22
C GLY A 109 -25.75 -0.26 -7.04
N ARG A 110 -26.75 -1.04 -6.63
CA ARG A 110 -28.03 -1.20 -7.35
C ARG A 110 -28.84 0.09 -7.49
N LYS A 111 -28.63 1.09 -6.63
CA LYS A 111 -29.37 2.37 -6.65
C LYS A 111 -28.63 3.47 -7.40
N LEU A 112 -27.36 3.26 -7.74
CA LEU A 112 -26.48 4.22 -8.41
C LEU A 112 -26.28 3.78 -9.87
N THR A 113 -27.38 3.89 -10.63
CA THR A 113 -27.45 3.66 -12.09
C THR A 113 -27.01 4.90 -12.85
N GLU A 114 -26.70 4.75 -14.13
CA GLU A 114 -26.38 5.90 -15.01
C GLU A 114 -27.46 6.98 -14.97
N GLY A 115 -27.03 8.23 -14.98
CA GLY A 115 -27.88 9.41 -14.84
C GLY A 115 -28.42 9.66 -13.41
N ARG A 116 -28.15 8.76 -12.45
CA ARG A 116 -28.61 8.96 -11.07
C ARG A 116 -27.88 10.13 -10.41
N ARG A 117 -28.68 11.09 -9.91
CA ARG A 117 -28.17 12.22 -9.13
C ARG A 117 -28.32 11.96 -7.63
N PHE A 118 -27.41 12.57 -6.85
CA PHE A 118 -27.40 12.53 -5.39
C PHE A 118 -26.66 13.73 -4.85
N SER A 119 -26.92 14.07 -3.59
CA SER A 119 -26.30 15.23 -2.90
C SER A 119 -25.22 14.74 -1.93
N LEU A 120 -24.13 15.48 -1.86
CA LEU A 120 -23.01 15.31 -0.96
C LEU A 120 -22.98 16.45 0.08
N PRO A 121 -22.16 16.34 1.15
CA PRO A 121 -22.00 17.40 2.13
C PRO A 121 -21.66 18.76 1.48
N GLY A 122 -22.04 19.85 2.15
CA GLY A 122 -21.87 21.20 1.60
C GLY A 122 -22.78 21.52 0.42
N GLY A 123 -23.79 20.69 0.12
CA GLY A 123 -24.74 20.91 -0.97
C GLY A 123 -24.16 20.58 -2.35
N LEU A 124 -23.05 19.86 -2.44
CA LEU A 124 -22.47 19.46 -3.71
C LEU A 124 -23.33 18.39 -4.38
N GLU A 125 -23.80 18.67 -5.60
CA GLU A 125 -24.50 17.70 -6.43
C GLU A 125 -23.51 16.84 -7.22
N ALA A 126 -23.85 15.56 -7.37
CA ALA A 126 -23.10 14.61 -8.15
C ALA A 126 -24.00 13.70 -8.98
N SER A 127 -23.49 13.20 -10.10
CA SER A 127 -24.21 12.29 -10.99
C SER A 127 -23.35 11.11 -11.42
N VAL A 128 -23.98 9.96 -11.60
CA VAL A 128 -23.34 8.78 -12.20
C VAL A 128 -23.34 8.94 -13.71
N GLU A 129 -22.19 8.98 -14.35
CA GLU A 129 -22.04 9.14 -15.79
C GLU A 129 -22.02 7.78 -16.50
N SER A 130 -21.27 6.81 -15.94
CA SER A 130 -21.19 5.45 -16.47
C SER A 130 -20.98 4.39 -15.39
N ILE A 131 -21.22 3.14 -15.74
CA ILE A 131 -20.88 1.97 -14.94
C ILE A 131 -19.78 1.20 -15.66
N GLU A 132 -18.63 1.06 -15.01
CA GLU A 132 -17.46 0.39 -15.58
C GLU A 132 -17.54 -1.15 -15.46
N PRO A 133 -16.84 -1.89 -16.34
CA PRO A 133 -16.64 -3.32 -16.15
C PRO A 133 -16.01 -3.59 -14.77
N GLY A 134 -16.61 -4.48 -13.99
CA GLY A 134 -16.19 -4.71 -12.59
C GLY A 134 -17.01 -3.94 -11.55
N GLY A 135 -17.94 -3.09 -12.01
CA GLY A 135 -18.98 -2.50 -11.16
C GLY A 135 -18.61 -1.19 -10.47
N SER A 136 -17.44 -0.61 -10.73
CA SER A 136 -17.16 0.79 -10.37
C SER A 136 -18.02 1.77 -11.21
N ARG A 137 -18.06 3.02 -10.81
CA ARG A 137 -18.82 4.08 -11.49
C ARG A 137 -17.90 5.24 -11.81
N VAL A 138 -18.16 5.89 -12.94
CA VAL A 138 -17.66 7.23 -13.16
C VAL A 138 -18.71 8.21 -12.61
N VAL A 139 -18.29 9.04 -11.70
CA VAL A 139 -19.14 10.06 -11.05
C VAL A 139 -18.61 11.43 -11.39
N ARG A 140 -19.51 12.30 -11.89
CA ARG A 140 -19.23 13.71 -12.09
C ARG A 140 -19.68 14.50 -10.86
N PHE A 141 -18.78 15.35 -10.38
CA PHE A 141 -19.03 16.25 -9.26
C PHE A 141 -19.29 17.68 -9.78
N GLY A 142 -20.25 18.38 -9.19
CA GLY A 142 -20.67 19.73 -9.59
C GLY A 142 -19.70 20.84 -9.17
N LEU A 143 -18.39 20.53 -9.20
CA LEU A 143 -17.29 21.46 -8.93
C LEU A 143 -16.22 21.32 -10.01
N PRO A 144 -15.43 22.39 -10.28
CA PRO A 144 -14.20 22.26 -11.06
C PRO A 144 -13.18 21.34 -10.39
N SER A 145 -12.38 20.63 -11.17
CA SER A 145 -11.32 19.74 -10.65
C SER A 145 -10.33 20.49 -9.74
N SER A 146 -10.06 21.77 -10.01
CA SER A 146 -9.20 22.62 -9.17
C SER A 146 -9.71 22.78 -7.74
N ASP A 147 -11.03 22.79 -7.55
CA ASP A 147 -11.65 23.08 -6.26
C ASP A 147 -12.02 21.80 -5.50
N PHE A 148 -12.10 20.69 -6.23
CA PHE A 148 -12.56 19.40 -5.69
C PHE A 148 -11.65 18.86 -4.57
N LEU A 149 -10.34 18.95 -4.71
CA LEU A 149 -9.41 18.48 -3.67
C LEU A 149 -9.55 19.30 -2.38
N ALA A 150 -9.73 20.62 -2.49
CA ALA A 150 -9.98 21.49 -1.33
C ALA A 150 -11.33 21.17 -0.67
N TRP A 151 -12.37 20.92 -1.47
CA TRP A 151 -13.67 20.49 -0.97
C TRP A 151 -13.56 19.12 -0.26
N LEU A 152 -12.79 18.19 -0.85
CA LEU A 152 -12.57 16.83 -0.32
C LEU A 152 -11.91 16.85 1.06
N GLU A 153 -10.94 17.73 1.29
CA GLU A 153 -10.27 17.91 2.59
C GLU A 153 -11.25 18.32 3.71
N HIS A 154 -12.32 19.05 3.38
CA HIS A 154 -13.30 19.51 4.36
C HIS A 154 -14.47 18.54 4.57
N HIS A 155 -14.82 17.76 3.55
CA HIS A 155 -16.06 16.99 3.52
C HIS A 155 -15.87 15.47 3.40
N GLY A 156 -14.71 15.02 2.99
CA GLY A 156 -14.37 13.61 2.89
C GLY A 156 -13.98 13.00 4.24
N GLU A 157 -13.96 11.68 4.29
CA GLU A 157 -13.47 10.88 5.41
C GLU A 157 -12.24 10.06 4.98
N ILE A 158 -11.32 9.80 5.91
CA ILE A 158 -10.20 8.86 5.67
C ILE A 158 -10.75 7.47 5.33
N PRO A 159 -10.32 6.86 4.23
CA PRO A 159 -10.83 5.58 3.76
C PRO A 159 -10.17 4.41 4.50
N LEU A 160 -10.50 4.22 5.79
CA LEU A 160 -9.97 3.09 6.55
C LEU A 160 -10.29 1.76 5.85
N PRO A 161 -9.36 0.79 5.91
CA PRO A 161 -9.54 -0.53 5.32
C PRO A 161 -10.75 -1.29 5.88
N PRO A 162 -11.34 -2.24 5.13
CA PRO A 162 -12.59 -2.90 5.53
C PRO A 162 -12.48 -3.80 6.79
N TYR A 163 -11.28 -4.20 7.19
CA TYR A 163 -11.04 -4.95 8.43
C TYR A 163 -10.95 -4.05 9.67
N VAL A 164 -10.85 -2.73 9.51
CA VAL A 164 -11.04 -1.77 10.59
C VAL A 164 -12.55 -1.52 10.71
N LYS A 165 -13.18 -2.16 11.72
CA LYS A 165 -14.65 -2.24 11.85
C LYS A 165 -15.27 -1.06 12.60
N ARG A 166 -14.59 0.08 12.66
CA ARG A 166 -15.08 1.33 13.24
C ARG A 166 -15.18 2.44 12.20
N ARG A 167 -15.91 3.49 12.49
CA ARG A 167 -15.86 4.70 11.67
C ARG A 167 -14.52 5.42 11.84
N PRO A 168 -14.06 6.16 10.82
CA PRO A 168 -12.95 7.07 10.98
C PRO A 168 -13.22 8.07 12.13
N GLU A 169 -12.18 8.36 12.90
CA GLU A 169 -12.15 9.36 13.95
C GLU A 169 -11.20 10.48 13.54
N GLU A 170 -11.26 11.63 14.19
CA GLU A 170 -10.40 12.77 13.88
C GLU A 170 -8.90 12.42 13.98
N THR A 171 -8.53 11.51 14.88
CA THR A 171 -7.16 11.04 15.02
C THR A 171 -6.65 10.26 13.80
N ASP A 172 -7.54 9.65 13.00
CA ASP A 172 -7.14 8.90 11.81
C ASP A 172 -6.58 9.81 10.70
N ASP A 173 -6.91 11.08 10.68
CA ASP A 173 -6.31 12.05 9.76
C ASP A 173 -4.79 12.14 9.92
N ARG A 174 -4.30 11.94 11.16
CA ARG A 174 -2.87 11.87 11.49
C ARG A 174 -2.35 10.43 11.47
N ASP A 175 -3.12 9.50 12.03
CA ASP A 175 -2.68 8.15 12.34
C ASP A 175 -2.66 7.24 11.10
N TYR A 176 -3.46 7.57 10.06
CA TYR A 176 -3.46 6.90 8.77
C TYR A 176 -2.65 7.66 7.69
N GLN A 177 -1.67 8.48 8.12
CA GLN A 177 -0.71 9.19 7.27
C GLN A 177 0.72 8.96 7.78
N THR A 178 1.69 8.94 6.89
CA THR A 178 3.11 9.02 7.29
C THR A 178 3.47 10.46 7.63
N GLN A 179 4.51 10.66 8.46
CA GLN A 179 4.94 12.02 8.83
C GLN A 179 5.56 12.81 7.66
N TRP A 180 5.98 12.11 6.60
CA TRP A 180 6.54 12.69 5.37
C TRP A 180 5.57 12.66 4.18
N ALA A 181 4.30 12.35 4.41
CA ALA A 181 3.28 12.38 3.36
C ALA A 181 3.16 13.77 2.75
N SER A 182 3.46 13.88 1.45
CA SER A 182 3.54 15.16 0.74
C SER A 182 2.73 15.19 -0.55
N LYS A 183 2.67 14.08 -1.29
CA LYS A 183 2.03 14.01 -2.61
C LYS A 183 0.62 13.39 -2.52
N PRO A 184 -0.46 14.19 -2.64
CA PRO A 184 -1.83 13.68 -2.54
C PRO A 184 -2.18 12.78 -3.73
N GLY A 185 -2.92 11.68 -3.50
CA GLY A 185 -3.37 10.80 -4.59
C GLY A 185 -3.68 9.36 -4.17
N ALA A 186 -3.30 8.93 -2.97
CA ALA A 186 -3.58 7.58 -2.51
C ALA A 186 -4.95 7.44 -1.83
N VAL A 187 -5.54 6.27 -1.91
CA VAL A 187 -6.72 5.88 -1.13
C VAL A 187 -6.37 4.91 0.02
N ALA A 188 -5.10 4.51 0.11
CA ALA A 188 -4.60 3.75 1.25
C ALA A 188 -3.21 4.23 1.64
N ALA A 189 -2.89 4.19 2.95
CA ALA A 189 -1.58 4.57 3.45
C ALA A 189 -0.51 3.52 3.11
N PRO A 190 0.77 3.91 2.95
CA PRO A 190 1.89 2.98 2.96
C PRO A 190 2.14 2.49 4.39
N THR A 191 1.36 1.49 4.82
CA THR A 191 1.11 1.16 6.22
C THR A 191 2.35 0.73 7.00
N ALA A 192 3.34 0.10 6.35
CA ALA A 192 4.61 -0.23 7.00
C ALA A 192 5.38 1.02 7.46
N SER A 193 5.16 2.14 6.81
CA SER A 193 5.76 3.42 7.16
C SER A 193 5.10 4.09 8.37
N LEU A 194 3.89 3.66 8.76
CA LEU A 194 3.20 4.19 9.93
C LEU A 194 3.90 3.83 11.26
N HIS A 195 4.74 2.79 11.24
CA HIS A 195 5.54 2.39 12.40
C HIS A 195 6.63 3.40 12.77
N LEU A 196 7.11 4.18 11.78
CA LEU A 196 8.26 5.06 11.94
C LEU A 196 7.82 6.48 12.30
N GLY A 197 8.57 7.11 13.19
CA GLY A 197 8.49 8.53 13.53
C GLY A 197 9.84 9.22 13.36
N GLU A 198 9.92 10.49 13.74
CA GLU A 198 11.15 11.29 13.64
C GLU A 198 12.32 10.68 14.44
N SER A 199 12.05 10.06 15.59
CA SER A 199 13.06 9.38 16.40
C SER A 199 13.72 8.21 15.67
N GLU A 200 12.93 7.39 14.99
CA GLU A 200 13.42 6.26 14.21
C GLU A 200 14.21 6.75 12.99
N LEU A 201 13.71 7.78 12.29
CA LEU A 201 14.42 8.35 11.15
C LEU A 201 15.74 9.00 11.56
N ALA A 202 15.78 9.68 12.72
CA ALA A 202 17.02 10.25 13.29
C ALA A 202 18.02 9.15 13.65
N ALA A 203 17.58 8.06 14.28
CA ALA A 203 18.43 6.91 14.62
C ALA A 203 18.99 6.22 13.35
N ILE A 204 18.19 6.09 12.29
CA ILE A 204 18.61 5.53 11.01
C ILE A 204 19.70 6.39 10.36
N ARG A 205 19.53 7.72 10.34
CA ARG A 205 20.56 8.64 9.85
C ARG A 205 21.84 8.58 10.68
N ALA A 206 21.70 8.48 12.02
CA ALA A 206 22.84 8.34 12.92
C ALA A 206 23.60 7.01 12.73
N ALA A 207 22.92 5.94 12.27
CA ALA A 207 23.54 4.68 11.87
C ALA A 207 24.30 4.78 10.53
N GLY A 208 24.28 5.93 9.85
CA GLY A 208 24.97 6.18 8.58
C GLY A 208 24.19 5.69 7.37
N ALA A 209 22.90 5.39 7.49
CA ALA A 209 22.03 5.09 6.37
C ALA A 209 21.39 6.35 5.80
N GLU A 210 21.28 6.41 4.46
CA GLU A 210 20.55 7.47 3.78
C GLU A 210 19.05 7.17 3.74
N ILE A 211 18.23 8.21 3.61
CA ILE A 211 16.78 8.08 3.46
C ILE A 211 16.35 8.82 2.20
N VAL A 212 15.66 8.12 1.31
CA VAL A 212 15.09 8.67 0.08
C VAL A 212 13.60 8.37 -0.03
N HIS A 213 12.93 9.12 -0.88
CA HIS A 213 11.49 8.98 -1.08
C HIS A 213 11.17 8.59 -2.52
N VAL A 214 10.16 7.76 -2.65
CA VAL A 214 9.47 7.45 -3.90
C VAL A 214 7.98 7.70 -3.71
N THR A 215 7.25 7.89 -4.78
CA THR A 215 5.80 8.01 -4.71
C THR A 215 5.16 6.79 -5.39
N LEU A 216 4.19 6.18 -4.74
CA LEU A 216 3.23 5.29 -5.36
C LEU A 216 1.87 5.57 -4.72
N HIS A 217 0.93 6.00 -5.55
CA HIS A 217 -0.44 6.23 -5.12
C HIS A 217 -1.17 4.90 -5.01
N VAL A 218 -1.38 4.46 -3.77
CA VAL A 218 -1.99 3.16 -3.48
C VAL A 218 -3.47 3.21 -3.80
N GLY A 219 -3.90 2.36 -4.73
CA GLY A 219 -5.30 2.21 -5.11
C GLY A 219 -6.09 1.29 -4.18
N ALA A 220 -7.42 1.31 -4.30
CA ALA A 220 -8.32 0.45 -3.51
C ALA A 220 -8.17 -1.05 -3.83
N GLY A 221 -7.57 -1.39 -4.98
CA GLY A 221 -7.30 -2.78 -5.37
C GLY A 221 -6.44 -3.55 -4.36
N THR A 222 -5.63 -2.84 -3.56
CA THR A 222 -4.81 -3.45 -2.50
C THR A 222 -5.66 -4.19 -1.43
N PHE A 223 -6.94 -3.85 -1.30
CA PHE A 223 -7.86 -4.48 -0.35
C PHE A 223 -8.80 -5.50 -1.00
N GLN A 224 -8.66 -5.74 -2.29
CA GLN A 224 -9.48 -6.72 -2.99
C GLN A 224 -8.82 -8.12 -2.92
N PRO A 225 -9.58 -9.15 -2.57
CA PRO A 225 -9.08 -10.52 -2.65
C PRO A 225 -8.85 -10.90 -4.12
N VAL A 226 -7.89 -11.78 -4.34
CA VAL A 226 -7.72 -12.42 -5.65
C VAL A 226 -8.80 -13.49 -5.80
N GLU A 227 -9.60 -13.42 -6.87
CA GLU A 227 -10.74 -14.32 -7.11
C GLU A 227 -10.45 -15.36 -8.20
N THR A 228 -9.31 -15.24 -8.91
CA THR A 228 -8.91 -16.17 -9.97
C THR A 228 -8.42 -17.50 -9.40
N GLU A 229 -8.69 -18.61 -10.07
CA GLU A 229 -8.21 -19.94 -9.68
C GLU A 229 -6.68 -20.01 -9.65
N ASN A 230 -6.04 -19.52 -10.71
CA ASN A 230 -4.61 -19.27 -10.73
C ASN A 230 -4.35 -17.80 -10.41
N ALA A 231 -3.60 -17.54 -9.34
CA ALA A 231 -3.29 -16.17 -8.93
C ALA A 231 -2.56 -15.37 -10.02
N LEU A 232 -1.82 -16.03 -10.92
CA LEU A 232 -1.10 -15.37 -12.01
C LEU A 232 -2.04 -14.73 -13.06
N ASP A 233 -3.30 -15.15 -13.10
CA ASP A 233 -4.32 -14.61 -14.01
C ASP A 233 -5.05 -13.39 -13.40
N HIS A 234 -4.66 -12.97 -12.18
CA HIS A 234 -5.27 -11.83 -11.51
C HIS A 234 -4.96 -10.52 -12.24
N PRO A 235 -5.99 -9.75 -12.64
CA PRO A 235 -5.78 -8.47 -13.31
C PRO A 235 -5.31 -7.42 -12.29
N MET A 236 -4.00 -7.19 -12.23
CA MET A 236 -3.43 -6.13 -11.36
C MET A 236 -3.97 -4.76 -11.74
N HIS A 237 -4.45 -4.01 -10.76
CA HIS A 237 -4.76 -2.59 -10.94
C HIS A 237 -3.48 -1.80 -11.20
N ALA A 238 -3.56 -0.85 -12.13
CA ALA A 238 -2.45 0.05 -12.39
C ALA A 238 -2.39 1.12 -11.30
N GLU A 239 -1.22 1.33 -10.72
CA GLU A 239 -0.98 2.38 -9.74
C GLU A 239 0.06 3.37 -10.28
N THR A 240 -0.19 4.67 -10.06
CA THR A 240 0.71 5.73 -10.50
C THR A 240 1.93 5.79 -9.57
N TRP A 241 3.12 5.85 -10.16
CA TRP A 241 4.38 5.95 -9.42
C TRP A 241 5.25 7.08 -9.95
N GLU A 242 6.18 7.53 -9.13
CA GLU A 242 7.19 8.53 -9.47
C GLU A 242 8.50 8.26 -8.71
N MET A 243 9.64 8.46 -9.38
CA MET A 243 10.99 8.48 -8.81
C MET A 243 11.72 9.73 -9.28
N THR A 244 12.28 10.49 -8.36
CA THR A 244 13.03 11.71 -8.68
C THR A 244 14.47 11.39 -9.12
N THR A 245 15.12 12.32 -9.82
CA THR A 245 16.54 12.21 -10.20
C THR A 245 17.45 12.05 -8.99
N GLU A 246 17.16 12.75 -7.90
CA GLU A 246 17.92 12.65 -6.66
C GLU A 246 17.82 11.23 -6.07
N THR A 247 16.62 10.70 -5.94
CA THR A 247 16.38 9.33 -5.44
C THR A 247 17.10 8.30 -6.32
N ALA A 248 16.96 8.36 -7.65
CA ALA A 248 17.62 7.44 -8.56
C ALA A 248 19.16 7.49 -8.44
N THR A 249 19.72 8.70 -8.28
CA THR A 249 21.16 8.91 -8.10
C THR A 249 21.65 8.25 -6.81
N VAL A 250 20.94 8.44 -5.69
CA VAL A 250 21.29 7.83 -4.40
C VAL A 250 21.21 6.31 -4.49
N LEU A 251 20.15 5.76 -5.05
CA LEU A 251 19.98 4.30 -5.17
C LEU A 251 21.09 3.66 -6.01
N ASN A 252 21.45 4.27 -7.15
CA ASN A 252 22.56 3.79 -7.99
C ASN A 252 23.90 3.85 -7.24
N ARG A 253 24.16 4.95 -6.53
CA ARG A 253 25.38 5.12 -5.73
C ARG A 253 25.45 4.09 -4.59
N THR A 254 24.37 3.91 -3.85
CA THR A 254 24.25 2.88 -2.79
C THR A 254 24.61 1.50 -3.32
N ARG A 255 24.01 1.12 -4.45
CA ARG A 255 24.27 -0.18 -5.07
C ARG A 255 25.72 -0.32 -5.54
N ALA A 256 26.26 0.70 -6.19
CA ALA A 256 27.65 0.70 -6.66
C ALA A 256 28.68 0.58 -5.52
N ALA A 257 28.35 1.14 -4.35
CA ALA A 257 29.16 1.04 -3.13
C ALA A 257 28.97 -0.26 -2.34
N GLY A 258 28.10 -1.18 -2.78
CA GLY A 258 27.77 -2.41 -2.07
C GLY A 258 26.89 -2.22 -0.84
N GLY A 259 26.24 -1.05 -0.69
CA GLY A 259 25.23 -0.77 0.31
C GLY A 259 23.90 -1.46 -0.04
N ARG A 260 23.04 -1.64 0.96
CA ARG A 260 21.72 -2.28 0.79
C ARG A 260 20.65 -1.24 0.56
N ILE A 261 19.74 -1.51 -0.37
CA ILE A 261 18.51 -0.78 -0.56
C ILE A 261 17.42 -1.47 0.28
N VAL A 262 16.87 -0.76 1.26
CA VAL A 262 15.88 -1.27 2.21
C VAL A 262 14.56 -0.55 2.01
N CYS A 263 13.56 -1.24 1.47
CA CYS A 263 12.25 -0.67 1.20
C CYS A 263 11.34 -0.78 2.44
N VAL A 264 10.72 0.32 2.81
CA VAL A 264 9.67 0.35 3.85
C VAL A 264 8.31 0.28 3.17
N GLY A 265 7.72 -0.90 3.23
CA GLY A 265 6.47 -1.26 2.61
C GLY A 265 6.60 -1.85 1.20
N THR A 266 5.61 -2.65 0.87
CA THR A 266 5.48 -3.28 -0.45
C THR A 266 5.30 -2.24 -1.56
N THR A 267 4.77 -1.06 -1.25
CA THR A 267 4.58 0.05 -2.19
C THR A 267 5.91 0.67 -2.60
N ALA A 268 6.81 0.95 -1.65
CA ALA A 268 8.17 1.42 -1.95
C ALA A 268 8.91 0.35 -2.78
N LEU A 269 8.83 -0.93 -2.39
CA LEU A 269 9.45 -2.02 -3.13
C LEU A 269 8.93 -2.12 -4.57
N ARG A 270 7.61 -2.01 -4.78
CA ARG A 270 7.04 -2.09 -6.13
C ARG A 270 7.46 -0.92 -7.01
N THR A 271 7.60 0.29 -6.45
CA THR A 271 8.11 1.45 -7.19
C THR A 271 9.55 1.23 -7.63
N VAL A 272 10.42 0.89 -6.66
CA VAL A 272 11.84 0.65 -6.90
C VAL A 272 12.06 -0.49 -7.92
N GLU A 273 11.30 -1.57 -7.78
CA GLU A 273 11.38 -2.71 -8.69
C GLU A 273 10.84 -2.41 -10.09
N THR A 274 9.77 -1.60 -10.21
CA THR A 274 9.24 -1.17 -11.52
C THR A 274 10.28 -0.37 -12.27
N ASP A 275 10.79 0.70 -11.66
CA ASP A 275 11.79 1.56 -12.28
C ASP A 275 13.06 0.78 -12.66
N PHE A 276 13.53 -0.08 -11.75
CA PHE A 276 14.70 -0.90 -11.97
C PHE A 276 14.58 -1.82 -13.20
N ARG A 277 13.43 -2.46 -13.37
CA ARG A 277 13.16 -3.35 -14.51
C ARG A 277 12.99 -2.59 -15.82
N GLU A 278 12.30 -1.46 -15.78
CA GLU A 278 12.06 -0.62 -16.97
C GLU A 278 13.34 0.01 -17.51
N ASN A 279 14.35 0.23 -16.65
CA ASN A 279 15.62 0.86 -17.00
C ASN A 279 16.81 -0.13 -17.11
N GLY A 280 16.57 -1.42 -17.30
CA GLY A 280 17.60 -2.41 -17.54
C GLY A 280 18.54 -2.62 -16.35
N ASP A 281 17.96 -2.89 -15.19
CA ASP A 281 18.64 -3.15 -13.91
C ASP A 281 19.43 -1.94 -13.37
N ARG A 282 18.93 -0.72 -13.63
CA ARG A 282 19.44 0.56 -13.12
C ARG A 282 18.26 1.40 -12.64
N PHE A 283 18.54 2.43 -11.84
CA PHE A 283 17.53 3.41 -11.43
C PHE A 283 17.63 4.67 -12.27
N ALA A 284 16.48 5.21 -12.66
CA ALA A 284 16.37 6.46 -13.39
C ALA A 284 15.23 7.31 -12.83
N ALA A 285 15.28 8.63 -13.09
CA ALA A 285 14.13 9.47 -12.82
C ALA A 285 12.99 9.14 -13.79
N GLY A 286 11.78 9.04 -13.28
CA GLY A 286 10.64 8.71 -14.12
C GLY A 286 9.33 8.71 -13.35
N SER A 287 8.26 8.61 -14.10
CA SER A 287 6.92 8.43 -13.58
C SER A 287 6.11 7.61 -14.57
N GLY A 288 5.11 6.92 -14.07
CA GLY A 288 4.29 6.08 -14.92
C GLY A 288 3.20 5.34 -14.15
N ARG A 289 2.70 4.29 -14.76
CA ARG A 289 1.72 3.40 -14.13
C ARG A 289 2.26 1.98 -14.08
N THR A 290 2.25 1.36 -12.91
CA THR A 290 2.73 0.00 -12.72
C THR A 290 1.58 -0.98 -12.46
N ARG A 291 1.66 -2.14 -13.14
CA ARG A 291 0.87 -3.34 -12.84
C ARG A 291 1.79 -4.47 -12.33
N LEU A 292 2.96 -4.13 -11.83
CA LEU A 292 3.94 -5.11 -11.41
C LEU A 292 3.35 -6.05 -10.36
N PHE A 293 3.36 -7.34 -10.67
CA PHE A 293 2.94 -8.41 -9.79
C PHE A 293 4.14 -9.25 -9.38
N LEU A 294 4.61 -9.05 -8.16
CA LEU A 294 5.71 -9.81 -7.57
C LEU A 294 5.16 -11.06 -6.86
N HIS A 295 5.78 -12.20 -7.11
CA HIS A 295 5.34 -13.50 -6.60
C HIS A 295 6.51 -14.51 -6.57
N PRO A 296 6.36 -15.74 -6.04
CA PRO A 296 7.48 -16.69 -5.89
C PRO A 296 8.23 -17.05 -7.18
N PHE A 297 7.57 -16.98 -8.34
CA PHE A 297 8.22 -17.26 -9.64
C PHE A 297 8.81 -16.00 -10.30
N ASP A 298 8.47 -14.81 -9.78
CA ASP A 298 9.03 -13.53 -10.23
C ASP A 298 9.32 -12.63 -9.01
N PRO A 299 10.32 -12.99 -8.18
CA PRO A 299 10.65 -12.26 -6.97
C PRO A 299 11.34 -10.92 -7.27
N PRO A 300 11.31 -9.96 -6.34
CA PRO A 300 12.01 -8.69 -6.47
C PRO A 300 13.53 -8.87 -6.44
N ARG A 301 14.23 -8.02 -7.24
CA ARG A 301 15.68 -8.04 -7.45
C ARG A 301 16.38 -6.74 -7.10
N SER A 302 15.64 -5.65 -7.04
CA SER A 302 16.18 -4.28 -6.92
C SER A 302 16.61 -3.90 -5.49
N ALA A 303 16.10 -4.61 -4.47
CA ALA A 303 16.31 -4.28 -3.07
C ALA A 303 16.88 -5.48 -2.28
N GLN A 304 17.57 -5.19 -1.17
CA GLN A 304 18.12 -6.17 -0.25
C GLN A 304 17.41 -6.19 1.09
N GLY A 305 16.51 -5.22 1.35
CA GLY A 305 15.74 -5.16 2.59
C GLY A 305 14.27 -4.84 2.35
N LEU A 306 13.42 -5.44 3.18
CA LEU A 306 11.98 -5.17 3.21
C LEU A 306 11.48 -5.13 4.65
N LEU A 307 10.95 -3.98 5.05
CA LEU A 307 10.11 -3.82 6.24
C LEU A 307 8.66 -3.82 5.78
N THR A 308 7.82 -4.71 6.26
CA THR A 308 6.42 -4.79 5.83
C THR A 308 5.50 -5.31 6.93
N ASN A 309 4.22 -4.95 6.87
CA ASN A 309 3.18 -5.51 7.73
C ASN A 309 2.88 -6.97 7.37
N PHE A 310 2.16 -7.68 8.24
CA PHE A 310 1.54 -8.96 7.92
C PHE A 310 0.27 -8.71 7.12
N HIS A 311 0.19 -9.30 5.93
CA HIS A 311 -0.87 -9.04 4.96
C HIS A 311 -2.04 -10.01 5.07
N TRP A 312 -3.18 -9.62 4.51
CA TRP A 312 -4.40 -10.41 4.42
C TRP A 312 -4.16 -11.68 3.59
N PRO A 313 -4.67 -12.86 4.03
CA PRO A 313 -4.53 -14.10 3.27
C PRO A 313 -5.12 -13.99 1.87
N ARG A 314 -4.61 -14.81 0.95
CA ARG A 314 -5.09 -14.91 -0.42
C ARG A 314 -5.03 -13.58 -1.21
N THR A 315 -4.03 -12.75 -0.93
CA THR A 315 -3.79 -11.48 -1.64
C THR A 315 -2.47 -11.49 -2.41
N THR A 316 -2.35 -10.60 -3.39
CA THR A 316 -1.11 -10.38 -4.14
C THR A 316 0.05 -9.98 -3.23
N LEU A 317 -0.22 -9.32 -2.12
CA LEU A 317 0.81 -8.89 -1.15
C LEU A 317 1.41 -10.08 -0.39
N VAL A 318 0.61 -11.10 -0.05
CA VAL A 318 1.12 -12.35 0.55
C VAL A 318 2.04 -13.05 -0.44
N LEU A 319 1.71 -13.09 -1.73
CA LEU A 319 2.54 -13.69 -2.77
C LEU A 319 3.86 -12.92 -2.97
N LEU A 320 3.82 -11.58 -2.88
CA LEU A 320 5.02 -10.76 -2.90
C LEU A 320 5.95 -11.12 -1.73
N VAL A 321 5.41 -11.22 -0.51
CA VAL A 321 6.20 -11.59 0.68
C VAL A 321 6.74 -13.00 0.57
N ALA A 322 5.97 -13.96 0.05
CA ALA A 322 6.45 -15.32 -0.19
C ALA A 322 7.59 -15.34 -1.23
N GLY A 323 7.47 -14.57 -2.30
CA GLY A 323 8.55 -14.38 -3.28
C GLY A 323 9.80 -13.73 -2.69
N TRP A 324 9.62 -12.76 -1.77
CA TRP A 324 10.71 -12.13 -1.03
C TRP A 324 11.44 -13.13 -0.12
N LEU A 325 10.71 -13.93 0.63
CA LEU A 325 11.25 -14.90 1.59
C LEU A 325 11.89 -16.13 0.91
N GLY A 326 11.62 -16.36 -0.37
CA GLY A 326 12.25 -17.36 -1.21
C GLY A 326 11.49 -18.70 -1.35
N SER A 327 10.56 -19.02 -0.46
CA SER A 327 9.72 -20.20 -0.59
C SER A 327 8.38 -20.08 0.15
N ARG A 328 7.40 -20.92 -0.24
CA ARG A 328 6.12 -21.05 0.46
C ARG A 328 6.31 -21.56 1.89
N GLU A 329 7.19 -22.52 2.08
CA GLU A 329 7.45 -23.12 3.40
C GLU A 329 8.03 -22.09 4.36
N ARG A 330 8.98 -21.26 3.89
CA ARG A 330 9.54 -20.17 4.69
C ARG A 330 8.50 -19.09 5.02
N TRP A 331 7.68 -18.70 4.04
CA TRP A 331 6.58 -17.78 4.27
C TRP A 331 5.59 -18.34 5.32
N ARG A 332 5.19 -19.61 5.19
CA ARG A 332 4.28 -20.27 6.14
C ARG A 332 4.85 -20.24 7.56
N GLU A 333 6.10 -20.63 7.72
CA GLU A 333 6.80 -20.62 9.01
C GLU A 333 6.79 -19.23 9.67
N VAL A 334 7.09 -18.18 8.88
CA VAL A 334 7.11 -16.79 9.36
C VAL A 334 5.73 -16.36 9.82
N TYR A 335 4.68 -16.65 9.05
CA TYR A 335 3.31 -16.27 9.40
C TYR A 335 2.76 -17.08 10.57
N ASP A 336 2.99 -18.40 10.62
CA ASP A 336 2.58 -19.23 11.74
C ASP A 336 3.29 -18.81 13.03
N THR A 337 4.57 -18.43 12.94
CA THR A 337 5.33 -17.88 14.08
C THR A 337 4.73 -16.54 14.54
N ALA A 338 4.42 -15.65 13.62
CA ALA A 338 3.80 -14.37 13.96
C ALA A 338 2.45 -14.55 14.66
N LEU A 339 1.60 -15.45 14.13
CA LEU A 339 0.30 -15.79 14.73
C LEU A 339 0.46 -16.40 16.12
N SER A 340 1.30 -17.40 16.27
CA SER A 340 1.51 -18.10 17.55
C SER A 340 2.11 -17.21 18.64
N ARG A 341 2.89 -16.19 18.24
CA ARG A 341 3.47 -15.18 19.15
C ARG A 341 2.57 -13.97 19.36
N GLY A 342 1.35 -13.96 18.81
CA GLY A 342 0.37 -12.91 18.99
C GLY A 342 0.79 -11.57 18.35
N TYR A 343 1.46 -11.58 17.20
CA TYR A 343 1.67 -10.37 16.41
C TYR A 343 0.35 -9.86 15.86
N ARG A 344 0.16 -8.54 15.93
CA ARG A 344 -1.04 -7.92 15.37
C ARG A 344 -0.91 -7.82 13.85
N LEU A 345 -2.01 -7.95 13.16
CA LEU A 345 -2.05 -8.07 11.71
C LEU A 345 -2.56 -6.78 11.03
N PHE A 346 -2.23 -6.64 9.75
CA PHE A 346 -2.70 -5.66 8.78
C PHE A 346 -2.21 -4.23 9.04
N SER A 347 -2.96 -3.21 8.55
CA SER A 347 -2.51 -1.82 8.46
C SER A 347 -2.02 -1.21 9.78
N TYR A 348 -2.70 -1.47 10.87
CA TYR A 348 -2.36 -0.97 12.20
C TYR A 348 -1.66 -2.01 13.08
N GLY A 349 -1.34 -3.16 12.49
CA GLY A 349 -0.70 -4.27 13.17
C GLY A 349 0.78 -4.04 13.45
N ASP A 350 1.51 -5.11 13.59
CA ASP A 350 2.96 -5.16 13.75
C ASP A 350 3.61 -5.45 12.38
N CYS A 351 4.92 -5.55 12.32
CA CYS A 351 5.64 -5.71 11.07
C CYS A 351 6.68 -6.83 11.13
N MET A 352 7.26 -7.14 9.97
CA MET A 352 8.44 -7.97 9.85
C MET A 352 9.55 -7.19 9.13
N LEU A 353 10.80 -7.46 9.51
CA LEU A 353 11.99 -7.01 8.79
C LEU A 353 12.71 -8.20 8.21
N SER A 354 13.00 -8.14 6.93
CA SER A 354 13.73 -9.16 6.20
C SER A 354 14.85 -8.52 5.40
N LEU A 355 16.10 -8.89 5.69
CA LEU A 355 17.28 -8.42 4.99
C LEU A 355 17.98 -9.60 4.31
N ARG A 356 18.37 -9.42 3.06
CA ARG A 356 19.27 -10.29 2.29
C ARG A 356 20.70 -9.81 2.54
N ASP A 357 21.63 -10.74 2.66
CA ASP A 357 23.07 -10.46 2.75
C ASP A 357 23.63 -10.01 1.41
#